data_42846ce0d8d17d0bdc4a8a9a9cb8f284
#
_entry.id   42846ce0d8d17d0bdc4a8a9a9cb8f284
#
_cell.length_a   1.000
_cell.length_b   1.000
_cell.length_c   1.000
_cell.angle_alpha   90.00
_cell.angle_beta   90.00
_cell.angle_gamma   90.00
#
_symmetry.space_group_name_H-M   'P 1'
#
loop_
_entity.id
_entity.type
_entity.pdbx_description
1 polymer ?
#
loop_
_entity_poly.entity_id
_entity_poly.type
_entity_poly.pdbx_seq_one_letter_code
_entity_poly.pdbx_strand_id
1 'polypeptide(L)'
;SLDNLEGNVDSISNRIANVRTWSYVSNKANWVENKDYWIERTKYLEDKLSDKLHEELIKTFIDKRASVLAKGLKQDIEFNTEILNNEKVMINDQYIGNLKGLKLELDLKADALDSDIKSLKKAARQNVGPEILRRVQQIIETGLIELKNDFKIYWRDYPIAKLIPGIDYLNPQVDLVIDEMIENNEKLKLSNYLQKWLNEKIRSELESLIELKTLKENNPELRALSYHLYENNGVVKRESVLPYLKKLDQDQRKILRKIGVKFGRYHIFLFKLFKPNAVSLRILLWKSFNEQNLNLLPPTFGLNFLEEKKYTNKDFMLLCGFEKFDNFFVRIDILERLF
;
A
#
# COMPACT_ATOMS: atom_id res chain seq x y z
N SER A 1 -28.34 36.84 -23.84
CA SER A 1 -28.81 35.53 -24.25
C SER A 1 -28.86 34.61 -23.05
N LEU A 2 -29.99 33.93 -22.84
CA LEU A 2 -30.18 32.98 -21.71
C LEU A 2 -29.29 31.73 -21.84
N ASP A 3 -28.82 31.43 -23.03
CA ASP A 3 -27.96 30.29 -23.32
C ASP A 3 -26.46 30.49 -23.00
N ASN A 4 -26.07 31.67 -22.53
CA ASN A 4 -24.69 31.93 -22.15
C ASN A 4 -24.39 31.35 -20.77
N LEU A 5 -23.44 30.43 -20.69
CA LEU A 5 -23.00 29.75 -19.48
C LEU A 5 -21.80 30.46 -18.79
N GLU A 6 -21.22 31.47 -19.42
CA GLU A 6 -20.07 32.21 -18.91
C GLU A 6 -20.49 33.36 -17.94
N GLY A 7 -19.72 33.59 -16.92
CA GLY A 7 -19.90 34.68 -15.98
C GLY A 7 -19.62 34.33 -14.53
N ASN A 8 -19.61 35.33 -13.67
CA ASN A 8 -19.45 35.12 -12.22
C ASN A 8 -20.75 34.60 -11.56
N VAL A 9 -20.66 34.22 -10.28
CA VAL A 9 -21.75 33.64 -9.47
C VAL A 9 -23.01 34.52 -9.55
N ASP A 10 -22.88 35.85 -9.45
CA ASP A 10 -24.02 36.76 -9.47
C ASP A 10 -24.72 36.81 -10.84
N SER A 11 -23.92 36.78 -11.92
CA SER A 11 -24.48 36.82 -13.28
C SER A 11 -25.18 35.49 -13.65
N ILE A 12 -24.67 34.38 -13.22
CA ILE A 12 -25.27 33.04 -13.43
C ILE A 12 -26.55 32.94 -12.59
N SER A 13 -26.52 33.37 -11.31
CA SER A 13 -27.70 33.38 -10.42
C SER A 13 -28.83 34.21 -11.00
N ASN A 14 -28.54 35.39 -11.52
CA ASN A 14 -29.53 36.25 -12.18
C ASN A 14 -30.12 35.58 -13.43
N ARG A 15 -29.33 34.84 -14.21
CA ARG A 15 -29.85 34.08 -15.37
C ARG A 15 -30.77 32.96 -14.94
N ILE A 16 -30.42 32.22 -13.88
CA ILE A 16 -31.30 31.21 -13.32
C ILE A 16 -32.65 31.80 -12.93
N ALA A 17 -32.65 32.94 -12.24
CA ALA A 17 -33.88 33.64 -11.88
C ALA A 17 -34.73 34.00 -13.12
N ASN A 18 -34.09 34.47 -14.18
CA ASN A 18 -34.74 34.76 -15.44
C ASN A 18 -35.30 33.51 -16.12
N VAL A 19 -34.54 32.41 -16.16
CA VAL A 19 -34.99 31.11 -16.72
C VAL A 19 -36.21 30.60 -15.94
N ARG A 20 -36.23 30.71 -14.62
CA ARG A 20 -37.37 30.35 -13.75
C ARG A 20 -38.61 31.19 -14.08
N THR A 21 -38.43 32.47 -14.35
CA THR A 21 -39.54 33.33 -14.80
C THR A 21 -40.10 32.83 -16.12
N TRP A 22 -39.26 32.47 -17.10
CA TRP A 22 -39.70 31.92 -18.37
C TRP A 22 -40.33 30.52 -18.20
N SER A 23 -39.82 29.67 -17.30
CA SER A 23 -40.43 28.39 -16.95
C SER A 23 -41.86 28.59 -16.40
N TYR A 24 -42.03 29.60 -15.52
CA TYR A 24 -43.37 29.95 -15.03
C TYR A 24 -44.32 30.38 -16.17
N VAL A 25 -43.86 31.25 -17.09
CA VAL A 25 -44.62 31.73 -18.26
C VAL A 25 -45.00 30.54 -19.15
N SER A 26 -44.06 29.64 -19.41
CA SER A 26 -44.28 28.44 -20.27
C SER A 26 -45.34 27.49 -19.70
N ASN A 27 -45.52 27.46 -18.38
CA ASN A 27 -46.50 26.60 -17.72
C ASN A 27 -47.93 27.20 -17.74
N LYS A 28 -48.11 28.51 -18.09
CA LYS A 28 -49.42 29.11 -18.18
C LYS A 28 -50.16 28.75 -19.48
N ALA A 29 -51.43 28.43 -19.37
CA ALA A 29 -52.25 28.10 -20.52
C ALA A 29 -52.39 29.34 -21.46
N ASN A 30 -52.20 29.11 -22.77
CA ASN A 30 -52.38 30.11 -23.83
C ASN A 30 -51.43 31.34 -23.79
N TRP A 31 -50.31 31.26 -23.06
CA TRP A 31 -49.35 32.36 -23.00
C TRP A 31 -48.20 32.21 -24.04
N VAL A 32 -47.89 30.98 -24.44
CA VAL A 32 -46.86 30.66 -25.44
C VAL A 32 -47.33 29.60 -26.42
N GLU A 33 -46.89 29.73 -27.68
CA GLU A 33 -47.02 28.70 -28.68
C GLU A 33 -45.98 27.60 -28.39
N ASN A 34 -46.32 26.32 -28.67
CA ASN A 34 -45.43 25.15 -28.41
C ASN A 34 -44.98 25.04 -26.94
N LYS A 35 -45.97 24.99 -26.05
CA LYS A 35 -45.78 24.93 -24.59
C LYS A 35 -44.79 23.88 -24.15
N ASP A 36 -44.88 22.62 -24.65
CA ASP A 36 -44.03 21.49 -24.24
C ASP A 36 -42.55 21.73 -24.61
N TYR A 37 -42.31 22.32 -25.78
CA TYR A 37 -40.94 22.68 -26.19
C TYR A 37 -40.29 23.69 -25.21
N TRP A 38 -41.05 24.70 -24.80
CA TRP A 38 -40.52 25.74 -23.88
C TRP A 38 -40.34 25.22 -22.47
N ILE A 39 -41.18 24.29 -22.01
CA ILE A 39 -41.00 23.64 -20.71
C ILE A 39 -39.74 22.81 -20.69
N GLU A 40 -39.52 21.95 -21.70
CA GLU A 40 -38.28 21.16 -21.80
C GLU A 40 -37.04 22.04 -21.92
N ARG A 41 -37.10 23.09 -22.75
CA ARG A 41 -35.97 23.97 -22.99
C ARG A 41 -35.59 24.78 -21.75
N THR A 42 -36.56 25.30 -21.01
CA THR A 42 -36.30 26.07 -19.78
C THR A 42 -35.76 25.15 -18.68
N LYS A 43 -36.26 23.93 -18.55
CA LYS A 43 -35.74 22.93 -17.61
C LYS A 43 -34.29 22.57 -17.93
N TYR A 44 -33.97 22.26 -19.17
CA TYR A 44 -32.63 21.95 -19.61
C TYR A 44 -31.62 23.09 -19.32
N LEU A 45 -32.03 24.35 -19.57
CA LEU A 45 -31.21 25.52 -19.29
C LEU A 45 -31.03 25.75 -17.80
N GLU A 46 -32.08 25.55 -16.99
CA GLU A 46 -32.01 25.65 -15.54
C GLU A 46 -31.04 24.65 -14.95
N ASP A 47 -31.11 23.38 -15.38
CA ASP A 47 -30.20 22.31 -14.94
C ASP A 47 -28.74 22.68 -15.28
N LYS A 48 -28.46 23.09 -16.53
CA LYS A 48 -27.10 23.48 -16.93
C LYS A 48 -26.56 24.72 -16.21
N LEU A 49 -27.39 25.73 -16.00
CA LEU A 49 -26.98 26.94 -15.26
C LEU A 49 -26.80 26.61 -13.77
N SER A 50 -27.59 25.72 -13.21
CA SER A 50 -27.45 25.26 -11.83
C SER A 50 -26.13 24.51 -11.60
N ASP A 51 -25.79 23.60 -12.51
CA ASP A 51 -24.49 22.90 -12.47
C ASP A 51 -23.33 23.91 -12.57
N LYS A 52 -23.46 24.88 -13.49
CA LYS A 52 -22.42 25.90 -13.66
C LYS A 52 -22.31 26.83 -12.47
N LEU A 53 -23.44 27.22 -11.85
CA LEU A 53 -23.45 28.00 -10.61
C LEU A 53 -22.74 27.23 -9.50
N HIS A 54 -22.99 25.95 -9.40
CA HIS A 54 -22.34 25.10 -8.41
C HIS A 54 -20.81 25.06 -8.60
N GLU A 55 -20.35 24.90 -9.85
CA GLU A 55 -18.92 24.98 -10.18
C GLU A 55 -18.29 26.33 -9.79
N GLU A 56 -18.93 27.44 -10.14
CA GLU A 56 -18.42 28.79 -9.87
C GLU A 56 -18.47 29.14 -8.37
N LEU A 57 -19.50 28.70 -7.65
CA LEU A 57 -19.54 28.80 -6.18
C LEU A 57 -18.36 28.06 -5.54
N ILE A 58 -18.10 26.85 -6.00
CA ILE A 58 -16.97 26.05 -5.52
C ILE A 58 -15.65 26.79 -5.79
N LYS A 59 -15.43 27.33 -7.00
CA LYS A 59 -14.24 28.14 -7.33
C LYS A 59 -14.09 29.33 -6.40
N THR A 60 -15.16 30.09 -6.21
CA THR A 60 -15.15 31.29 -5.35
C THR A 60 -14.85 30.97 -3.89
N PHE A 61 -15.34 29.82 -3.38
CA PHE A 61 -15.01 29.35 -2.03
C PHE A 61 -13.56 28.93 -1.90
N ILE A 62 -12.99 28.27 -2.92
CA ILE A 62 -11.57 27.85 -2.94
C ILE A 62 -10.65 29.06 -3.01
N ASP A 63 -10.92 30.00 -3.88
CA ASP A 63 -10.14 31.25 -4.01
C ASP A 63 -10.09 32.04 -2.70
N LYS A 64 -11.21 32.13 -1.97
CA LYS A 64 -11.24 32.79 -0.66
C LYS A 64 -10.39 32.05 0.38
N ARG A 65 -10.44 30.71 0.44
CA ARG A 65 -9.63 29.90 1.37
C ARG A 65 -8.14 30.06 1.09
N ALA A 66 -7.74 29.84 -0.17
CA ALA A 66 -6.36 29.97 -0.61
C ALA A 66 -5.83 31.41 -0.40
N SER A 67 -6.64 32.42 -0.69
CA SER A 67 -6.29 33.84 -0.53
C SER A 67 -6.15 34.26 0.95
N VAL A 68 -7.01 33.75 1.84
CA VAL A 68 -6.94 34.04 3.30
C VAL A 68 -5.69 33.40 3.89
N LEU A 69 -5.40 32.16 3.54
CA LEU A 69 -4.20 31.43 4.00
C LEU A 69 -2.91 32.03 3.41
N ALA A 70 -2.90 32.41 2.13
CA ALA A 70 -1.77 33.08 1.50
C ALA A 70 -1.49 34.48 2.08
N LYS A 71 -2.51 35.24 2.46
CA LYS A 71 -2.36 36.53 3.18
C LYS A 71 -1.82 36.32 4.58
N GLY A 72 -2.32 35.32 5.32
CA GLY A 72 -1.84 35.01 6.65
C GLY A 72 -0.36 34.59 6.66
N LEU A 73 0.10 33.85 5.66
CA LEU A 73 1.51 33.48 5.49
C LEU A 73 2.44 34.67 5.24
N LYS A 74 1.95 35.71 4.55
CA LYS A 74 2.71 36.96 4.31
C LYS A 74 2.81 37.86 5.53
N GLN A 75 1.96 37.66 6.54
CA GLN A 75 1.85 38.50 7.72
C GLN A 75 2.38 37.84 8.99
N ASP A 76 3.08 36.69 8.91
CA ASP A 76 3.58 35.89 10.06
C ASP A 76 2.50 35.67 11.17
N ILE A 77 1.24 35.52 10.76
CA ILE A 77 0.14 35.26 11.70
C ILE A 77 0.24 33.79 12.14
N GLU A 78 0.24 33.54 13.43
CA GLU A 78 0.09 32.20 14.00
C GLU A 78 -1.27 31.61 13.57
N PHE A 79 -1.24 30.52 12.84
CA PHE A 79 -2.43 29.79 12.43
C PHE A 79 -2.84 28.82 13.52
N ASN A 80 -4.07 28.92 13.99
CA ASN A 80 -4.63 27.89 14.86
C ASN A 80 -4.96 26.65 14.01
N THR A 81 -4.23 25.55 14.24
CA THR A 81 -4.44 24.30 13.53
C THR A 81 -5.04 23.27 14.47
N GLU A 82 -6.20 22.78 14.11
CA GLU A 82 -6.89 21.74 14.85
C GLU A 82 -7.01 20.47 13.99
N ILE A 83 -6.68 19.32 14.57
CA ILE A 83 -6.90 18.02 13.96
C ILE A 83 -8.04 17.36 14.72
N LEU A 84 -9.18 17.26 14.05
CA LEU A 84 -10.37 16.62 14.61
C LEU A 84 -10.21 15.09 14.66
N ASN A 85 -10.99 14.43 15.52
CA ASN A 85 -10.93 12.98 15.74
C ASN A 85 -11.12 12.12 14.47
N ASN A 86 -11.69 12.68 13.42
CA ASN A 86 -11.85 12.05 12.12
C ASN A 86 -10.72 12.39 11.12
N GLU A 87 -9.55 12.81 11.64
CA GLU A 87 -8.35 13.15 10.87
C GLU A 87 -8.47 14.37 9.95
N LYS A 88 -9.58 15.11 10.05
CA LYS A 88 -9.76 16.36 9.33
C LYS A 88 -8.85 17.43 9.89
N VAL A 89 -8.10 18.08 8.99
CA VAL A 89 -7.23 19.20 9.32
C VAL A 89 -7.98 20.50 9.07
N MET A 90 -8.11 21.27 10.14
CA MET A 90 -8.70 22.60 10.12
C MET A 90 -7.61 23.63 10.38
N ILE A 91 -7.56 24.71 9.60
CA ILE A 91 -6.72 25.88 9.86
C ILE A 91 -7.62 27.11 9.94
N ASN A 92 -7.62 27.80 11.09
CA ASN A 92 -8.52 28.92 11.35
C ASN A 92 -9.99 28.59 11.03
N ASP A 93 -10.49 27.47 11.56
CA ASP A 93 -11.84 26.93 11.35
C ASP A 93 -12.19 26.56 9.90
N GLN A 94 -11.19 26.56 9.01
CA GLN A 94 -11.39 26.14 7.63
C GLN A 94 -10.83 24.74 7.39
N TYR A 95 -11.65 23.87 6.81
CA TYR A 95 -11.24 22.53 6.40
C TYR A 95 -10.27 22.60 5.21
N ILE A 96 -9.12 21.93 5.34
CA ILE A 96 -8.07 21.93 4.31
C ILE A 96 -7.88 20.56 3.69
N GLY A 97 -8.10 19.51 4.46
CA GLY A 97 -7.87 18.16 4.01
C GLY A 97 -7.84 17.15 5.15
N ASN A 98 -7.35 15.96 4.88
CA ASN A 98 -7.26 14.87 5.86
C ASN A 98 -5.81 14.46 6.07
N LEU A 99 -5.41 14.25 7.33
CA LEU A 99 -4.12 13.69 7.69
C LEU A 99 -4.26 12.16 7.83
N LYS A 100 -4.09 11.44 6.72
CA LYS A 100 -4.14 9.98 6.66
C LYS A 100 -2.78 9.38 7.01
N GLY A 101 -2.69 8.78 8.20
CA GLY A 101 -1.40 8.29 8.70
C GLY A 101 -0.36 9.41 8.80
N LEU A 102 0.66 9.36 7.96
CA LEU A 102 1.74 10.36 7.86
C LEU A 102 1.66 11.21 6.58
N LYS A 103 0.55 11.13 5.84
CA LYS A 103 0.34 11.85 4.58
C LYS A 103 -0.82 12.81 4.70
N LEU A 104 -0.57 14.09 4.40
CA LEU A 104 -1.61 15.10 4.30
C LEU A 104 -2.19 15.07 2.88
N GLU A 105 -3.45 14.68 2.77
CA GLU A 105 -4.23 14.79 1.54
C GLU A 105 -5.04 16.07 1.58
N LEU A 106 -4.61 17.05 0.78
CA LEU A 106 -5.33 18.31 0.64
C LEU A 106 -6.57 18.11 -0.24
N ASP A 107 -7.71 18.58 0.21
CA ASP A 107 -8.96 18.61 -0.56
C ASP A 107 -8.98 19.83 -1.47
N LEU A 108 -8.12 19.82 -2.50
CA LEU A 108 -8.00 20.86 -3.51
C LEU A 108 -8.58 20.34 -4.82
N LYS A 109 -9.53 21.06 -5.39
CA LYS A 109 -10.03 20.75 -6.73
C LYS A 109 -9.06 21.26 -7.80
N ALA A 110 -9.09 20.63 -8.96
CA ALA A 110 -8.10 20.74 -10.06
C ALA A 110 -7.91 22.15 -10.65
N ASP A 111 -8.76 23.12 -10.32
CA ASP A 111 -8.78 24.46 -10.93
C ASP A 111 -8.08 25.55 -10.10
N ALA A 112 -7.46 25.21 -8.96
CA ALA A 112 -6.71 26.19 -8.17
C ALA A 112 -5.38 26.52 -8.84
N LEU A 113 -4.99 27.82 -8.86
CA LEU A 113 -3.70 28.24 -9.43
C LEU A 113 -2.54 27.55 -8.72
N ASP A 114 -1.56 27.07 -9.47
CA ASP A 114 -0.38 26.37 -8.94
C ASP A 114 0.38 27.15 -7.84
N SER A 115 0.37 28.47 -7.89
CA SER A 115 0.94 29.38 -6.87
C SER A 115 0.22 29.27 -5.53
N ASP A 116 -1.12 29.16 -5.57
CA ASP A 116 -1.97 29.13 -4.37
C ASP A 116 -1.93 27.75 -3.72
N ILE A 117 -1.86 26.70 -4.54
CA ILE A 117 -1.63 25.31 -4.09
C ILE A 117 -0.28 25.22 -3.36
N LYS A 118 0.78 25.81 -3.91
CA LYS A 118 2.12 25.83 -3.27
C LYS A 118 2.11 26.58 -1.94
N SER A 119 1.44 27.71 -1.89
CA SER A 119 1.31 28.53 -0.67
C SER A 119 0.51 27.80 0.41
N LEU A 120 -0.61 27.19 0.02
CA LEU A 120 -1.44 26.38 0.91
C LEU A 120 -0.71 25.14 1.44
N LYS A 121 0.00 24.44 0.56
CA LYS A 121 0.87 23.32 0.96
C LYS A 121 1.92 23.77 1.97
N LYS A 122 2.55 24.92 1.77
CA LYS A 122 3.57 25.46 2.68
C LYS A 122 2.97 25.78 4.05
N ALA A 123 1.79 26.43 4.10
CA ALA A 123 1.11 26.74 5.36
C ALA A 123 0.68 25.48 6.13
N ALA A 124 0.04 24.56 5.43
CA ALA A 124 -0.35 23.28 6.00
C ALA A 124 0.88 22.53 6.55
N ARG A 125 2.00 22.61 5.85
CA ARG A 125 3.29 22.03 6.25
C ARG A 125 3.77 22.51 7.60
N GLN A 126 3.82 23.80 7.80
CA GLN A 126 4.32 24.40 9.05
C GLN A 126 3.46 23.99 10.26
N ASN A 127 2.16 23.88 10.07
CA ASN A 127 1.23 23.65 11.15
C ASN A 127 0.94 22.17 11.46
N VAL A 128 0.97 21.29 10.45
CA VAL A 128 0.75 19.84 10.64
C VAL A 128 2.05 19.10 11.00
N GLY A 129 3.20 19.72 10.76
CA GLY A 129 4.53 19.15 11.06
C GLY A 129 4.65 18.60 12.48
N PRO A 130 4.34 19.36 13.54
CA PRO A 130 4.43 18.86 14.93
C PRO A 130 3.60 17.61 15.20
N GLU A 131 2.38 17.51 14.63
CA GLU A 131 1.54 16.32 14.80
C GLU A 131 2.12 15.13 14.03
N ILE A 132 2.67 15.33 12.84
CA ILE A 132 3.35 14.24 12.11
C ILE A 132 4.54 13.73 12.90
N LEU A 133 5.35 14.61 13.49
CA LEU A 133 6.46 14.22 14.35
C LEU A 133 5.99 13.41 15.58
N ARG A 134 4.91 13.84 16.22
CA ARG A 134 4.29 13.11 17.31
C ARG A 134 3.84 11.71 16.87
N ARG A 135 3.24 11.57 15.67
CA ARG A 135 2.83 10.27 15.11
C ARG A 135 4.04 9.39 14.79
N VAL A 136 5.11 9.94 14.24
CA VAL A 136 6.37 9.21 14.01
C VAL A 136 6.94 8.67 15.32
N GLN A 137 6.98 9.47 16.37
CA GLN A 137 7.41 9.03 17.69
C GLN A 137 6.50 7.92 18.23
N GLN A 138 5.19 8.08 18.11
CA GLN A 138 4.22 7.07 18.54
C GLN A 138 4.40 5.74 17.79
N ILE A 139 4.70 5.76 16.48
CA ILE A 139 5.00 4.55 15.71
C ILE A 139 6.23 3.84 16.27
N ILE A 140 7.29 4.59 16.55
CA ILE A 140 8.54 4.04 17.07
C ILE A 140 8.38 3.47 18.48
N GLU A 141 7.61 4.14 19.34
CA GLU A 141 7.42 3.73 20.73
C GLU A 141 6.46 2.53 20.88
N THR A 142 5.35 2.55 20.13
CA THR A 142 4.31 1.51 20.27
C THR A 142 4.60 0.26 19.46
N GLY A 143 5.31 0.38 18.36
CA GLY A 143 5.58 -0.74 17.44
C GLY A 143 4.33 -1.36 16.80
N LEU A 144 3.17 -0.70 16.89
CA LEU A 144 1.89 -1.20 16.36
C LEU A 144 1.80 -1.01 14.84
N ILE A 145 2.63 -1.77 14.12
CA ILE A 145 2.71 -1.77 12.67
C ILE A 145 2.48 -3.18 12.12
N GLU A 146 1.92 -3.25 10.93
CA GLU A 146 1.57 -4.51 10.27
C GLU A 146 2.05 -4.50 8.80
N LEU A 147 2.64 -5.62 8.38
CA LEU A 147 2.94 -5.88 6.96
C LEU A 147 1.79 -6.63 6.33
N LYS A 148 1.15 -6.04 5.32
CA LYS A 148 0.02 -6.66 4.59
C LYS A 148 0.45 -7.26 3.25
N ASN A 149 -0.44 -8.05 2.65
CA ASN A 149 -0.18 -8.78 1.41
C ASN A 149 -0.02 -7.88 0.16
N ASP A 150 -0.30 -6.59 0.27
CA ASP A 150 -0.10 -5.58 -0.78
C ASP A 150 1.30 -4.96 -0.75
N PHE A 151 2.25 -5.59 -0.06
CA PHE A 151 3.66 -5.17 0.08
C PHE A 151 3.85 -3.85 0.83
N LYS A 152 2.85 -3.44 1.62
CA LYS A 152 2.93 -2.19 2.40
C LYS A 152 2.94 -2.46 3.89
N ILE A 153 3.64 -1.59 4.60
CA ILE A 153 3.64 -1.53 6.05
C ILE A 153 2.60 -0.50 6.47
N TYR A 154 1.69 -0.91 7.32
CA TYR A 154 0.59 -0.11 7.82
C TYR A 154 0.79 0.28 9.27
N TRP A 155 0.42 1.49 9.59
CA TRP A 155 0.18 1.96 10.94
C TRP A 155 -1.30 2.32 11.05
N ARG A 156 -2.01 1.64 11.96
CA ARG A 156 -3.47 1.65 11.98
C ARG A 156 -4.00 1.20 10.59
N ASP A 157 -4.80 2.01 9.92
CA ASP A 157 -5.39 1.69 8.60
C ASP A 157 -4.65 2.34 7.42
N TYR A 158 -3.55 3.04 7.67
CA TYR A 158 -2.85 3.83 6.65
C TYR A 158 -1.48 3.25 6.31
N PRO A 159 -1.15 3.15 5.01
CA PRO A 159 0.18 2.74 4.58
C PRO A 159 1.20 3.84 4.90
N ILE A 160 2.28 3.47 5.58
CA ILE A 160 3.39 4.35 5.94
C ILE A 160 4.67 4.03 5.15
N ALA A 161 4.76 2.82 4.61
CA ALA A 161 5.89 2.41 3.80
C ALA A 161 5.47 1.28 2.85
N LYS A 162 6.27 1.04 1.81
CA LYS A 162 6.16 -0.09 0.90
C LYS A 162 7.48 -0.85 0.85
N LEU A 163 7.41 -2.16 0.57
CA LEU A 163 8.58 -2.98 0.30
C LEU A 163 9.02 -2.74 -1.14
N ILE A 164 10.33 -2.59 -1.32
CA ILE A 164 10.99 -2.58 -2.62
C ILE A 164 12.04 -3.70 -2.67
N PRO A 165 12.36 -4.24 -3.87
CA PRO A 165 13.40 -5.24 -4.03
C PRO A 165 14.73 -4.76 -3.46
N GLY A 166 15.43 -5.62 -2.72
CA GLY A 166 16.77 -5.38 -2.23
C GLY A 166 17.81 -6.22 -2.98
N ILE A 167 18.90 -6.60 -2.32
CA ILE A 167 19.98 -7.40 -2.90
C ILE A 167 19.49 -8.83 -3.22
N ASP A 168 18.68 -9.40 -2.36
CA ASP A 168 18.00 -10.68 -2.54
C ASP A 168 16.59 -10.61 -1.94
N TYR A 169 15.78 -11.65 -2.16
CA TYR A 169 14.39 -11.66 -1.71
C TYR A 169 14.21 -11.67 -0.17
N LEU A 170 15.25 -12.07 0.60
CA LEU A 170 15.24 -12.01 2.07
C LEU A 170 15.74 -10.69 2.65
N ASN A 171 16.28 -9.82 1.80
CA ASN A 171 16.77 -8.50 2.19
C ASN A 171 16.03 -7.38 1.44
N PRO A 172 14.70 -7.30 1.55
CA PRO A 172 13.93 -6.21 0.96
C PRO A 172 14.29 -4.89 1.62
N GLN A 173 14.11 -3.81 0.89
CA GLN A 173 14.26 -2.45 1.42
C GLN A 173 12.88 -1.83 1.68
N VAL A 174 12.86 -0.85 2.57
CA VAL A 174 11.65 -0.11 2.93
C VAL A 174 11.72 1.27 2.28
N ASP A 175 10.73 1.59 1.45
CA ASP A 175 10.50 2.91 0.89
C ASP A 175 9.32 3.59 1.58
N LEU A 176 9.53 4.78 2.13
CA LEU A 176 8.53 5.48 2.91
C LEU A 176 7.42 6.05 2.02
N VAL A 177 6.18 5.81 2.39
CA VAL A 177 4.97 6.41 1.77
C VAL A 177 4.47 7.53 2.68
N ILE A 178 5.22 8.60 2.71
CA ILE A 178 4.98 9.75 3.60
C ILE A 178 4.99 11.04 2.79
N ASP A 179 4.48 12.11 3.37
CA ASP A 179 4.55 13.43 2.73
C ASP A 179 5.99 13.94 2.68
N GLU A 180 6.32 14.71 1.63
CA GLU A 180 7.62 15.38 1.47
C GLU A 180 7.97 16.34 2.61
N MET A 181 6.99 16.65 3.44
CA MET A 181 7.02 17.62 4.54
C MET A 181 7.86 17.20 5.73
N ILE A 182 8.10 15.92 5.92
CA ILE A 182 8.84 15.42 7.09
C ILE A 182 10.31 15.77 6.89
N GLU A 183 10.95 16.29 7.94
CA GLU A 183 12.37 16.59 7.94
C GLU A 183 13.21 15.33 7.64
N ASN A 184 14.30 15.50 6.91
CA ASN A 184 15.14 14.38 6.48
C ASN A 184 15.64 13.53 7.66
N ASN A 185 15.92 14.15 8.81
CA ASN A 185 16.34 13.45 10.01
C ASN A 185 15.25 12.49 10.55
N GLU A 186 14.01 12.95 10.58
CA GLU A 186 12.87 12.13 11.04
C GLU A 186 12.51 11.03 10.03
N LYS A 187 12.65 11.33 8.72
CA LYS A 187 12.54 10.30 7.66
C LYS A 187 13.56 9.18 7.86
N LEU A 188 14.81 9.55 8.14
CA LEU A 188 15.87 8.56 8.39
C LEU A 188 15.59 7.74 9.65
N LYS A 189 15.15 8.36 10.75
CA LYS A 189 14.80 7.64 11.98
C LYS A 189 13.68 6.63 11.73
N LEU A 190 12.61 7.05 11.06
CA LEU A 190 11.48 6.18 10.73
C LEU A 190 11.90 5.06 9.78
N SER A 191 12.64 5.37 8.72
CA SER A 191 13.13 4.38 7.75
C SER A 191 14.01 3.33 8.43
N ASN A 192 14.98 3.75 9.25
CA ASN A 192 15.84 2.85 10.00
C ASN A 192 15.06 1.96 10.98
N TYR A 193 14.06 2.54 11.66
CA TYR A 193 13.18 1.79 12.56
C TYR A 193 12.39 0.73 11.80
N LEU A 194 11.72 1.10 10.69
CA LEU A 194 10.93 0.18 9.89
C LEU A 194 11.77 -0.92 9.25
N GLN A 195 12.98 -0.57 8.76
CA GLN A 195 13.92 -1.54 8.22
C GLN A 195 14.38 -2.53 9.29
N LYS A 196 14.70 -2.05 10.49
CA LYS A 196 15.07 -2.92 11.62
C LYS A 196 13.92 -3.84 12.01
N TRP A 197 12.72 -3.31 12.15
CA TRP A 197 11.53 -4.09 12.46
C TRP A 197 11.25 -5.17 11.39
N LEU A 198 11.36 -4.82 10.10
CA LEU A 198 11.19 -5.78 9.01
C LEU A 198 12.24 -6.89 9.06
N ASN A 199 13.51 -6.55 9.28
CA ASN A 199 14.59 -7.52 9.39
C ASN A 199 14.38 -8.45 10.59
N GLU A 200 13.92 -7.93 11.74
CA GLU A 200 13.58 -8.73 12.92
C GLU A 200 12.41 -9.67 12.66
N LYS A 201 11.37 -9.20 11.96
CA LYS A 201 10.24 -10.02 11.54
C LYS A 201 10.68 -11.16 10.60
N ILE A 202 11.49 -10.86 9.59
CA ILE A 202 12.05 -11.86 8.67
C ILE A 202 12.91 -12.86 9.45
N ARG A 203 13.75 -12.38 10.35
CA ARG A 203 14.62 -13.23 11.17
C ARG A 203 13.83 -14.15 12.10
N SER A 204 12.75 -13.67 12.71
CA SER A 204 11.93 -14.48 13.63
C SER A 204 11.14 -15.58 12.91
N GLU A 205 10.56 -15.27 11.73
CA GLU A 205 9.73 -16.21 10.99
C GLU A 205 10.55 -17.17 10.09
N LEU A 206 11.70 -16.71 9.57
CA LEU A 206 12.55 -17.44 8.63
C LEU A 206 13.94 -17.75 9.22
N GLU A 207 14.06 -17.84 10.55
CA GLU A 207 15.29 -18.08 11.29
C GLU A 207 16.15 -19.18 10.67
N SER A 208 15.56 -20.36 10.43
CA SER A 208 16.28 -21.53 9.91
C SER A 208 16.86 -21.29 8.50
N LEU A 209 16.23 -20.47 7.67
CA LEU A 209 16.73 -20.14 6.35
C LEU A 209 17.91 -19.15 6.43
N ILE A 210 17.83 -18.20 7.35
CA ILE A 210 18.91 -17.22 7.59
C ILE A 210 20.12 -17.92 8.22
N GLU A 211 19.91 -18.85 9.14
CA GLU A 211 20.99 -19.66 9.75
C GLU A 211 21.75 -20.46 8.69
N LEU A 212 21.07 -21.03 7.69
CA LEU A 212 21.73 -21.72 6.58
C LEU A 212 22.64 -20.78 5.78
N LYS A 213 22.19 -19.53 5.53
CA LYS A 213 22.98 -18.52 4.82
C LYS A 213 24.24 -18.09 5.60
N THR A 214 24.11 -18.01 6.91
CA THR A 214 25.16 -17.50 7.80
C THR A 214 26.07 -18.60 8.35
N LEU A 215 25.83 -19.86 7.98
CA LEU A 215 26.58 -21.02 8.47
C LEU A 215 28.07 -20.90 8.10
N LYS A 216 28.91 -20.62 9.11
CA LYS A 216 30.36 -20.47 8.98
C LYS A 216 31.04 -21.81 9.34
N GLU A 217 30.95 -22.76 8.45
CA GLU A 217 31.62 -24.07 8.61
C GLU A 217 32.76 -24.22 7.59
N ASN A 218 33.84 -24.85 8.02
CA ASN A 218 35.02 -25.07 7.16
C ASN A 218 34.78 -26.17 6.13
N ASN A 219 33.73 -26.95 6.29
CA ASN A 219 33.45 -28.07 5.39
C ASN A 219 32.77 -27.59 4.09
N PRO A 220 33.37 -27.81 2.91
CA PRO A 220 32.83 -27.35 1.64
C PRO A 220 31.51 -28.01 1.23
N GLU A 221 31.32 -29.29 1.56
CA GLU A 221 30.11 -30.05 1.25
C GLU A 221 28.91 -29.54 2.08
N LEU A 222 29.14 -29.25 3.35
CA LEU A 222 28.13 -28.68 4.24
C LEU A 222 27.73 -27.29 3.76
N ARG A 223 28.68 -26.46 3.36
CA ARG A 223 28.39 -25.14 2.77
C ARG A 223 27.62 -25.25 1.46
N ALA A 224 28.03 -26.18 0.58
CA ALA A 224 27.35 -26.38 -0.69
C ALA A 224 25.88 -26.81 -0.49
N LEU A 225 25.62 -27.77 0.40
CA LEU A 225 24.25 -28.20 0.71
C LEU A 225 23.43 -27.06 1.33
N SER A 226 24.01 -26.30 2.28
CA SER A 226 23.34 -25.15 2.89
C SER A 226 23.02 -24.07 1.87
N TYR A 227 23.94 -23.79 0.94
CA TYR A 227 23.73 -22.87 -0.16
C TYR A 227 22.60 -23.35 -1.11
N HIS A 228 22.62 -24.63 -1.51
CA HIS A 228 21.55 -25.19 -2.33
C HIS A 228 20.19 -25.10 -1.66
N LEU A 229 20.09 -25.39 -0.36
CA LEU A 229 18.86 -25.23 0.40
C LEU A 229 18.40 -23.77 0.45
N TYR A 230 19.34 -22.86 0.67
CA TYR A 230 19.04 -21.42 0.71
C TYR A 230 18.51 -20.91 -0.62
N GLU A 231 19.21 -21.18 -1.73
CA GLU A 231 18.82 -20.75 -3.09
C GLU A 231 17.46 -21.33 -3.53
N ASN A 232 17.13 -22.53 -3.08
CA ASN A 232 15.85 -23.18 -3.37
C ASN A 232 14.80 -22.98 -2.27
N ASN A 233 14.86 -21.85 -1.55
CA ASN A 233 13.86 -21.48 -0.55
C ASN A 233 13.63 -22.53 0.54
N GLY A 234 14.67 -23.25 0.92
CA GLY A 234 14.66 -24.24 2.00
C GLY A 234 14.13 -25.63 1.61
N VAL A 235 13.99 -25.92 0.32
CA VAL A 235 13.53 -27.22 -0.18
C VAL A 235 14.35 -27.64 -1.40
N VAL A 236 14.93 -28.84 -1.38
CA VAL A 236 15.65 -29.42 -2.52
C VAL A 236 15.29 -30.87 -2.71
N LYS A 237 15.30 -31.35 -3.95
CA LYS A 237 15.20 -32.78 -4.25
C LYS A 237 16.46 -33.49 -3.76
N ARG A 238 16.29 -34.61 -3.07
CA ARG A 238 17.42 -35.36 -2.54
C ARG A 238 18.42 -35.79 -3.63
N GLU A 239 17.91 -36.15 -4.82
CA GLU A 239 18.72 -36.53 -5.95
C GLU A 239 19.71 -35.46 -6.40
N SER A 240 19.27 -34.18 -6.42
CA SER A 240 20.11 -33.06 -6.86
C SER A 240 21.29 -32.76 -5.93
N VAL A 241 21.22 -33.20 -4.67
CA VAL A 241 22.24 -32.97 -3.65
C VAL A 241 22.92 -34.22 -3.14
N LEU A 242 22.66 -35.38 -3.78
CA LEU A 242 23.28 -36.66 -3.42
C LEU A 242 24.81 -36.63 -3.33
N PRO A 243 25.55 -35.96 -4.24
CA PRO A 243 27.02 -35.92 -4.17
C PRO A 243 27.52 -35.28 -2.85
N TYR A 244 26.83 -34.25 -2.36
CA TYR A 244 27.16 -33.60 -1.09
C TYR A 244 26.76 -34.46 0.11
N LEU A 245 25.56 -35.08 0.04
CA LEU A 245 25.03 -35.91 1.13
C LEU A 245 25.89 -37.13 1.46
N LYS A 246 26.49 -37.76 0.45
CA LYS A 246 27.35 -38.94 0.63
C LYS A 246 28.63 -38.64 1.40
N LYS A 247 29.09 -37.40 1.32
CA LYS A 247 30.34 -36.93 1.94
C LYS A 247 30.14 -36.33 3.34
N LEU A 248 28.87 -36.04 3.73
CA LEU A 248 28.56 -35.50 5.06
C LEU A 248 28.66 -36.58 6.13
N ASP A 249 29.44 -36.30 7.16
CA ASP A 249 29.51 -37.14 8.38
C ASP A 249 28.29 -36.97 9.30
N GLN A 250 28.24 -37.71 10.39
CA GLN A 250 27.13 -37.67 11.33
C GLN A 250 27.03 -36.34 12.08
N ASP A 251 28.15 -35.73 12.39
CA ASP A 251 28.16 -34.49 13.18
C ASP A 251 27.69 -33.30 12.32
N GLN A 252 28.11 -33.26 11.06
CA GLN A 252 27.61 -32.28 10.08
C GLN A 252 26.09 -32.42 9.86
N ARG A 253 25.59 -33.63 9.77
CA ARG A 253 24.13 -33.87 9.71
C ARG A 253 23.41 -33.46 10.99
N LYS A 254 24.05 -33.59 12.17
CA LYS A 254 23.48 -33.07 13.44
C LYS A 254 23.39 -31.55 13.44
N ILE A 255 24.38 -30.82 12.90
CA ILE A 255 24.38 -29.37 12.75
C ILE A 255 23.17 -28.96 11.92
N LEU A 256 22.97 -29.54 10.72
CA LEU A 256 21.83 -29.23 9.87
C LEU A 256 20.49 -29.57 10.52
N ARG A 257 20.40 -30.67 11.28
CA ARG A 257 19.17 -31.02 12.02
C ARG A 257 18.85 -30.00 13.13
N LYS A 258 19.88 -29.45 13.80
CA LYS A 258 19.69 -28.39 14.81
C LYS A 258 19.06 -27.12 14.18
N ILE A 259 19.47 -26.75 12.97
CA ILE A 259 18.88 -25.66 12.20
C ILE A 259 17.43 -25.96 11.79
N GLY A 260 17.06 -27.24 11.75
CA GLY A 260 15.70 -27.69 11.41
C GLY A 260 15.60 -28.38 10.05
N VAL A 261 16.73 -28.74 9.44
CA VAL A 261 16.76 -29.52 8.19
C VAL A 261 16.26 -30.95 8.45
N LYS A 262 15.28 -31.35 7.68
CA LYS A 262 14.80 -32.76 7.60
C LYS A 262 15.37 -33.42 6.38
N PHE A 263 15.89 -34.64 6.59
CA PHE A 263 16.41 -35.50 5.53
C PHE A 263 15.35 -36.55 5.19
N GLY A 264 14.50 -36.21 4.24
CA GLY A 264 13.45 -37.11 3.76
C GLY A 264 13.95 -38.09 2.72
N ARG A 265 13.06 -38.95 2.24
CA ARG A 265 13.37 -39.97 1.21
C ARG A 265 13.57 -39.32 -0.17
N TYR A 266 12.71 -38.33 -0.51
CA TYR A 266 12.71 -37.66 -1.80
C TYR A 266 13.22 -36.22 -1.72
N HIS A 267 13.04 -35.55 -0.56
CA HIS A 267 13.40 -34.14 -0.34
C HIS A 267 14.27 -33.97 0.89
N ILE A 268 15.05 -32.87 0.84
CA ILE A 268 15.69 -32.29 2.02
C ILE A 268 15.07 -30.92 2.17
N PHE A 269 14.55 -30.60 3.36
CA PHE A 269 13.77 -29.42 3.55
C PHE A 269 13.81 -28.88 4.98
N LEU A 270 13.53 -27.60 5.13
CA LEU A 270 13.36 -26.92 6.41
C LEU A 270 11.90 -27.01 6.86
N PHE A 271 11.60 -27.87 7.82
CA PHE A 271 10.23 -28.11 8.29
C PHE A 271 9.54 -26.86 8.84
N LYS A 272 10.27 -25.99 9.55
CA LYS A 272 9.73 -24.73 10.14
C LYS A 272 9.13 -23.81 9.06
N LEU A 273 9.62 -23.87 7.82
CA LEU A 273 9.17 -23.03 6.71
C LEU A 273 7.79 -23.41 6.16
N PHE A 274 7.24 -24.55 6.54
CA PHE A 274 5.89 -24.97 6.12
C PHE A 274 4.78 -24.48 7.08
N LYS A 275 5.15 -23.75 8.14
CA LYS A 275 4.18 -23.06 8.98
C LYS A 275 3.50 -21.93 8.19
N PRO A 276 2.19 -21.66 8.41
CA PRO A 276 1.44 -20.66 7.65
C PRO A 276 2.10 -19.27 7.58
N ASN A 277 2.59 -18.76 8.71
CA ASN A 277 3.25 -17.45 8.78
C ASN A 277 4.52 -17.41 7.94
N ALA A 278 5.37 -18.44 8.04
CA ALA A 278 6.61 -18.54 7.27
C ALA A 278 6.34 -18.67 5.76
N VAL A 279 5.32 -19.44 5.38
CA VAL A 279 4.90 -19.57 3.97
C VAL A 279 4.39 -18.23 3.45
N SER A 280 3.48 -17.56 4.18
CA SER A 280 2.93 -16.26 3.79
C SER A 280 4.01 -15.21 3.61
N LEU A 281 4.95 -15.12 4.57
CA LEU A 281 6.04 -14.16 4.50
C LEU A 281 6.99 -14.48 3.32
N ARG A 282 7.37 -15.73 3.10
CA ARG A 282 8.22 -16.13 1.95
C ARG A 282 7.57 -15.78 0.61
N ILE A 283 6.27 -16.07 0.45
CA ILE A 283 5.51 -15.74 -0.76
C ILE A 283 5.51 -14.23 -0.98
N LEU A 284 5.27 -13.44 0.07
CA LEU A 284 5.26 -11.98 -0.01
C LEU A 284 6.62 -11.44 -0.43
N LEU A 285 7.69 -11.88 0.22
CA LEU A 285 9.06 -11.46 -0.10
C LEU A 285 9.48 -11.88 -1.51
N TRP A 286 9.18 -13.13 -1.90
CA TRP A 286 9.48 -13.64 -3.22
C TRP A 286 8.74 -12.88 -4.33
N LYS A 287 7.47 -12.56 -4.11
CA LYS A 287 6.67 -11.77 -5.04
C LYS A 287 7.17 -10.32 -5.15
N SER A 288 7.55 -9.70 -4.04
CA SER A 288 8.08 -8.33 -4.06
C SER A 288 9.39 -8.24 -4.84
N PHE A 289 10.17 -9.33 -4.87
CA PHE A 289 11.41 -9.44 -5.63
C PHE A 289 11.18 -9.84 -7.11
N ASN A 290 10.10 -10.61 -7.39
CA ASN A 290 9.75 -11.11 -8.73
C ASN A 290 8.42 -10.51 -9.19
N GLU A 291 8.43 -9.26 -9.65
CA GLU A 291 7.24 -8.50 -10.03
C GLU A 291 6.34 -9.20 -11.07
N GLN A 292 6.90 -10.06 -11.92
CA GLN A 292 6.16 -10.81 -12.94
C GLN A 292 5.15 -11.83 -12.36
N ASN A 293 5.27 -12.18 -11.10
CA ASN A 293 4.50 -13.24 -10.44
C ASN A 293 3.45 -12.73 -9.44
N LEU A 294 3.10 -11.46 -9.49
CA LEU A 294 2.17 -10.82 -8.55
C LEU A 294 0.78 -11.47 -8.52
N ASN A 295 0.31 -11.99 -9.65
CA ASN A 295 -1.02 -12.57 -9.81
C ASN A 295 -1.15 -14.02 -9.32
N LEU A 296 -0.06 -14.68 -8.92
CA LEU A 296 -0.11 -16.05 -8.41
C LEU A 296 -0.79 -16.07 -7.04
N LEU A 297 -1.83 -16.87 -6.89
CA LEU A 297 -2.52 -17.04 -5.61
C LEU A 297 -1.99 -18.28 -4.88
N PRO A 298 -1.64 -18.15 -3.59
CA PRO A 298 -1.24 -19.30 -2.80
C PRO A 298 -2.41 -20.25 -2.58
N PRO A 299 -2.13 -21.57 -2.39
CA PRO A 299 -3.15 -22.51 -1.99
C PRO A 299 -3.74 -22.16 -0.62
N THR A 300 -4.97 -22.56 -0.40
CA THR A 300 -5.62 -22.42 0.91
C THR A 300 -4.86 -23.25 1.95
N PHE A 301 -4.54 -22.65 3.10
CA PHE A 301 -3.87 -23.34 4.19
C PHE A 301 -4.68 -24.53 4.69
N GLY A 302 -3.99 -25.59 5.06
CA GLY A 302 -4.60 -26.82 5.57
C GLY A 302 -4.86 -27.89 4.50
N LEU A 303 -4.77 -27.55 3.21
CA LEU A 303 -4.88 -28.54 2.14
C LEU A 303 -3.56 -29.34 2.02
N ASN A 304 -3.68 -30.64 1.79
CA ASN A 304 -2.55 -31.55 1.61
C ASN A 304 -2.34 -31.98 0.16
N PHE A 305 -3.43 -31.94 -0.62
CA PHE A 305 -3.47 -32.32 -2.03
C PHE A 305 -4.20 -31.26 -2.83
N LEU A 306 -3.69 -30.96 -4.03
CA LEU A 306 -4.25 -29.94 -4.92
C LEU A 306 -4.26 -30.48 -6.36
N GLU A 307 -5.31 -30.22 -7.11
CA GLU A 307 -5.38 -30.56 -8.53
C GLU A 307 -4.47 -29.62 -9.36
N GLU A 308 -3.70 -30.19 -10.29
CA GLU A 308 -2.79 -29.44 -11.16
C GLU A 308 -3.49 -28.33 -11.96
N LYS A 309 -4.74 -28.56 -12.40
CA LYS A 309 -5.48 -27.63 -13.28
C LYS A 309 -5.56 -26.19 -12.78
N LYS A 310 -5.45 -25.99 -11.46
CA LYS A 310 -5.53 -24.66 -10.82
C LYS A 310 -4.17 -24.00 -10.60
N TYR A 311 -3.09 -24.76 -10.69
CA TYR A 311 -1.76 -24.30 -10.29
C TYR A 311 -0.73 -24.68 -11.35
N THR A 312 -0.26 -23.72 -12.11
CA THR A 312 0.64 -23.97 -13.25
C THR A 312 2.13 -23.74 -12.97
N ASN A 313 2.43 -22.86 -12.00
CA ASN A 313 3.81 -22.48 -11.68
C ASN A 313 4.40 -23.42 -10.63
N LYS A 314 5.31 -24.32 -11.06
CA LYS A 314 5.94 -25.31 -10.18
C LYS A 314 6.83 -24.68 -9.10
N ASP A 315 7.60 -23.65 -9.45
CA ASP A 315 8.52 -23.00 -8.51
C ASP A 315 7.75 -22.29 -7.40
N PHE A 316 6.64 -21.63 -7.77
CA PHE A 316 5.74 -21.03 -6.80
C PHE A 316 5.09 -22.09 -5.89
N MET A 317 4.68 -23.24 -6.43
CA MET A 317 4.11 -24.30 -5.63
C MET A 317 5.15 -24.92 -4.69
N LEU A 318 6.40 -25.07 -5.13
CA LEU A 318 7.49 -25.52 -4.26
C LEU A 318 7.75 -24.52 -3.12
N LEU A 319 7.71 -23.22 -3.42
CA LEU A 319 7.77 -22.15 -2.41
C LEU A 319 6.63 -22.27 -1.38
N CYS A 320 5.43 -22.66 -1.83
CA CYS A 320 4.28 -22.94 -0.96
C CYS A 320 4.41 -24.26 -0.17
N GLY A 321 5.43 -25.06 -0.43
CA GLY A 321 5.67 -26.36 0.21
C GLY A 321 5.00 -27.56 -0.47
N PHE A 322 4.66 -27.45 -1.75
CA PHE A 322 4.04 -28.50 -2.55
C PHE A 322 4.96 -28.95 -3.68
N GLU A 323 5.03 -30.27 -3.89
CA GLU A 323 5.71 -30.88 -5.02
C GLU A 323 4.69 -31.50 -5.95
N LYS A 324 4.96 -31.43 -7.26
CA LYS A 324 4.12 -32.08 -8.28
C LYS A 324 4.35 -33.59 -8.27
N PHE A 325 3.27 -34.35 -8.11
CA PHE A 325 3.23 -35.80 -8.20
C PHE A 325 2.09 -36.22 -9.12
N ASP A 326 2.43 -36.72 -10.29
CA ASP A 326 1.48 -37.03 -11.36
C ASP A 326 0.58 -35.82 -11.72
N ASN A 327 -0.72 -35.93 -11.56
CA ASN A 327 -1.70 -34.87 -11.83
C ASN A 327 -2.07 -34.01 -10.60
N PHE A 328 -1.33 -34.15 -9.50
CA PHE A 328 -1.59 -33.47 -8.24
C PHE A 328 -0.35 -32.73 -7.74
N PHE A 329 -0.60 -31.73 -6.91
CA PHE A 329 0.42 -31.19 -6.02
C PHE A 329 0.19 -31.73 -4.62
N VAL A 330 1.23 -32.25 -4.00
CA VAL A 330 1.19 -32.86 -2.66
C VAL A 330 2.11 -32.08 -1.74
N ARG A 331 1.66 -31.82 -0.52
CA ARG A 331 2.52 -31.18 0.49
C ARG A 331 3.72 -32.07 0.79
N ILE A 332 4.91 -31.48 0.75
CA ILE A 332 6.19 -32.21 0.88
C ILE A 332 6.29 -32.92 2.23
N ASP A 333 5.86 -32.27 3.33
CA ASP A 333 5.92 -32.89 4.66
C ASP A 333 4.96 -34.07 4.82
N ILE A 334 3.88 -34.12 4.06
CA ILE A 334 2.95 -35.27 4.01
C ILE A 334 3.53 -36.34 3.12
N LEU A 335 4.03 -35.97 1.93
CA LEU A 335 4.69 -36.92 1.02
C LEU A 335 5.79 -37.69 1.74
N GLU A 336 6.64 -37.00 2.50
CA GLU A 336 7.77 -37.60 3.23
C GLU A 336 7.36 -38.41 4.48
N ARG A 337 6.10 -38.31 4.92
CA ARG A 337 5.55 -39.15 6.00
C ARG A 337 4.92 -40.45 5.48
N LEU A 338 4.43 -40.43 4.25
CA LEU A 338 3.77 -41.60 3.64
C LEU A 338 4.76 -42.65 3.16
N PHE A 339 6.01 -42.27 2.97
CA PHE A 339 7.11 -43.10 2.49
C PHE A 339 8.31 -43.13 3.46
#